data_cdb8e4ac6b3da115a2fc31d5c90c8191
#
_entry.id   cdb8e4ac6b3da115a2fc31d5c90c8191
#
_cell.length_a   1.000
_cell.length_b   1.000
_cell.length_c   1.000
_cell.angle_alpha   90.00
_cell.angle_beta   90.00
_cell.angle_gamma   90.00
#
_symmetry.space_group_name_H-M   'P 1'
#
loop_
_entity.id
_entity.type
_entity.pdbx_description
1 polymer ?
#
loop_
_entity_poly.entity_id
_entity_poly.type
_entity_poly.pdbx_seq_one_letter_code
_entity_poly.pdbx_strand_id
1 'polypeptide(L)'
;MDTKTPLFAEFSALEELLKEGWIPPCNVYLVSSHNEEIAGDGVPLVLQWLKEQKITFEWILDEGGAVIDAPMSGMDCKCAMLAVHEKGRYTIRVKAAQATGHGQLGETLKSPAVRIAGLITKMKRTTVYPKNISGSFGKCSNHWLLI
;
A
#
# COMPACT_ATOMS: atom_id res chain seq x y z
N MET A 1 -11.77 14.16 2.70
CA MET A 1 -10.68 15.10 2.42
C MET A 1 -9.40 14.37 2.58
N ASP A 2 -9.00 13.80 1.52
CA ASP A 2 -7.91 12.85 1.41
C ASP A 2 -6.61 13.59 1.13
N THR A 3 -5.67 13.65 1.96
CA THR A 3 -5.56 13.21 3.37
C THR A 3 -5.06 14.34 4.26
N LYS A 4 -5.68 15.51 4.13
CA LYS A 4 -5.27 16.74 4.85
C LYS A 4 -5.39 16.61 6.38
N THR A 5 -6.30 15.76 6.85
CA THR A 5 -6.49 15.61 8.30
C THR A 5 -5.29 14.90 8.96
N PRO A 6 -4.78 13.76 8.47
CA PRO A 6 -3.55 13.16 8.95
C PRO A 6 -2.36 14.12 8.85
N LEU A 7 -2.15 14.74 7.70
CA LEU A 7 -1.06 15.71 7.51
C LEU A 7 -1.10 16.83 8.57
N PHE A 8 -2.28 17.40 8.82
CA PHE A 8 -2.42 18.45 9.83
C PHE A 8 -2.14 17.92 11.25
N ALA A 9 -2.60 16.68 11.55
CA ALA A 9 -2.34 16.06 12.84
C ALA A 9 -0.85 15.81 13.09
N GLU A 10 -0.13 15.34 12.08
CA GLU A 10 1.32 15.12 12.14
C GLU A 10 2.09 16.42 12.39
N PHE A 11 1.78 17.47 11.64
CA PHE A 11 2.38 18.79 11.87
C PHE A 11 2.10 19.33 13.28
N SER A 12 0.85 19.20 13.74
CA SER A 12 0.46 19.66 15.07
C SER A 12 1.17 18.89 16.17
N ALA A 13 1.26 17.56 16.04
CA ALA A 13 1.95 16.71 16.99
C ALA A 13 3.44 17.05 17.09
N LEU A 14 4.10 17.22 15.95
CA LEU A 14 5.51 17.63 15.92
C LEU A 14 5.71 19.01 16.51
N GLU A 15 4.84 19.98 16.22
CA GLU A 15 4.91 21.32 16.78
C GLU A 15 4.76 21.31 18.31
N GLU A 16 3.81 20.52 18.84
CA GLU A 16 3.60 20.40 20.30
C GLU A 16 4.83 19.78 20.96
N LEU A 17 5.35 18.68 20.43
CA LEU A 17 6.55 18.04 20.96
C LEU A 17 7.76 18.97 20.97
N LEU A 18 7.96 19.72 19.89
CA LEU A 18 9.06 20.70 19.81
C LEU A 18 8.89 21.85 20.81
N LYS A 19 7.66 22.34 21.05
CA LYS A 19 7.37 23.35 22.08
C LYS A 19 7.67 22.84 23.49
N GLU A 20 7.48 21.54 23.74
CA GLU A 20 7.84 20.89 25.01
C GLU A 20 9.36 20.65 25.15
N GLY A 21 10.14 21.02 24.16
CA GLY A 21 11.61 20.85 24.15
C GLY A 21 12.06 19.44 23.75
N TRP A 22 11.17 18.63 23.16
CA TRP A 22 11.57 17.34 22.64
C TRP A 22 12.51 17.50 21.45
N ILE A 23 13.62 16.77 21.49
CA ILE A 23 14.59 16.71 20.39
C ILE A 23 14.47 15.34 19.75
N PRO A 24 14.11 15.25 18.45
CA PRO A 24 14.06 13.99 17.76
C PRO A 24 15.40 13.24 17.84
N PRO A 25 15.39 11.93 18.14
CA PRO A 25 16.63 11.14 18.16
C PRO A 25 17.22 10.89 16.77
N CYS A 26 16.46 11.25 15.73
CA CYS A 26 16.81 11.05 14.33
C CYS A 26 16.17 12.13 13.46
N ASN A 27 16.55 12.18 12.19
CA ASN A 27 15.92 13.10 11.25
C ASN A 27 14.48 12.65 10.95
N VAL A 28 13.58 13.61 10.93
CA VAL A 28 12.17 13.42 10.54
C VAL A 28 11.95 14.05 9.18
N TYR A 29 11.42 13.29 8.25
CA TYR A 29 11.06 13.75 6.91
C TYR A 29 9.56 13.75 6.78
N LEU A 30 8.99 14.85 6.36
CA LEU A 30 7.59 14.99 6.00
C LEU A 30 7.50 15.06 4.48
N VAL A 31 6.75 14.15 3.89
CA VAL A 31 6.54 14.10 2.45
C VAL A 31 5.06 14.28 2.16
N SER A 32 4.74 15.17 1.25
CA SER A 32 3.37 15.36 0.78
C SER A 32 3.37 15.38 -0.74
N SER A 33 2.48 14.62 -1.35
CA SER A 33 2.30 14.55 -2.80
C SER A 33 0.90 15.03 -3.18
N HIS A 34 0.78 15.59 -4.36
CA HIS A 34 -0.48 16.10 -4.89
C HIS A 34 -1.19 15.13 -5.84
N ASN A 35 -0.56 14.01 -6.19
CA ASN A 35 -1.02 13.13 -7.26
C ASN A 35 -0.86 11.63 -6.94
N GLU A 36 -0.79 11.26 -5.66
CA GLU A 36 -0.62 9.87 -5.23
C GLU A 36 -1.82 9.03 -5.66
N GLU A 37 -3.05 9.50 -5.42
CA GLU A 37 -4.30 8.79 -5.69
C GLU A 37 -4.55 8.45 -7.17
N ILE A 38 -3.89 9.15 -8.06
CA ILE A 38 -3.94 8.89 -9.50
C ILE A 38 -2.70 8.16 -10.01
N ALA A 39 -1.90 7.58 -9.09
CA ALA A 39 -0.62 6.94 -9.40
C ALA A 39 0.34 7.87 -10.17
N GLY A 40 0.39 9.12 -9.76
CA GLY A 40 1.28 10.13 -10.35
C GLY A 40 2.74 9.91 -9.97
N ASP A 41 3.59 10.80 -10.42
CA ASP A 41 5.04 10.69 -10.31
C ASP A 41 5.64 11.33 -9.04
N GLY A 42 4.81 12.02 -8.24
CA GLY A 42 5.28 12.74 -7.05
C GLY A 42 6.03 11.86 -6.07
N VAL A 43 5.41 10.77 -5.59
CA VAL A 43 6.06 9.82 -4.67
C VAL A 43 7.25 9.11 -5.33
N PRO A 44 7.16 8.58 -6.57
CA PRO A 44 8.32 8.03 -7.27
C PRO A 44 9.54 8.95 -7.34
N LEU A 45 9.35 10.24 -7.62
CA LEU A 45 10.43 11.22 -7.69
C LEU A 45 11.08 11.44 -6.32
N VAL A 46 10.29 11.55 -5.26
CA VAL A 46 10.81 11.63 -3.89
C VAL A 46 11.62 10.40 -3.53
N LEU A 47 11.10 9.20 -3.83
CA LEU A 47 11.81 7.95 -3.57
C LEU A 47 13.13 7.85 -4.34
N GLN A 48 13.16 8.33 -5.58
CA GLN A 48 14.39 8.39 -6.36
C GLN A 48 15.41 9.32 -5.68
N TRP A 49 15.00 10.52 -5.30
CA TRP A 49 15.86 11.47 -4.59
C TRP A 49 16.41 10.89 -3.29
N LEU A 50 15.56 10.25 -2.47
CA LEU A 50 15.96 9.61 -1.22
C LEU A 50 17.02 8.51 -1.45
N LYS A 51 16.87 7.72 -2.51
CA LYS A 51 17.85 6.70 -2.90
C LYS A 51 19.18 7.32 -3.32
N GLU A 52 19.17 8.41 -4.08
CA GLU A 52 20.37 9.14 -4.50
C GLU A 52 21.10 9.71 -3.29
N GLN A 53 20.38 10.19 -2.29
CA GLN A 53 20.93 10.66 -1.03
C GLN A 53 21.33 9.53 -0.07
N LYS A 54 21.09 8.25 -0.43
CA LYS A 54 21.32 7.06 0.40
C LYS A 54 20.61 7.13 1.76
N ILE A 55 19.44 7.75 1.80
CA ILE A 55 18.62 7.88 2.99
C ILE A 55 17.80 6.60 3.15
N THR A 56 17.85 6.01 4.34
CA THR A 56 17.04 4.84 4.74
C THR A 56 16.26 5.18 5.99
N PHE A 57 15.06 4.63 6.10
CA PHE A 57 14.16 4.90 7.22
C PHE A 57 14.06 3.69 8.14
N GLU A 58 13.95 3.94 9.42
CA GLU A 58 13.60 2.93 10.42
C GLU A 58 12.08 2.78 10.52
N TRP A 59 11.38 3.89 10.46
CA TRP A 59 9.93 3.97 10.51
C TRP A 59 9.40 4.78 9.36
N ILE A 60 8.30 4.30 8.79
CA ILE A 60 7.51 5.01 7.80
C ILE A 60 6.09 5.03 8.36
N LEU A 61 5.55 6.22 8.56
CA LEU A 61 4.16 6.44 8.87
C LEU A 61 3.51 6.96 7.60
N ASP A 62 2.57 6.19 7.08
CA ASP A 62 1.81 6.51 5.88
C ASP A 62 0.38 6.91 6.27
N GLU A 63 -0.34 7.46 5.35
CA GLU A 63 -1.73 7.83 5.53
C GLU A 63 -2.63 6.61 5.76
N GLY A 64 -3.84 6.85 6.23
CA GLY A 64 -4.86 5.83 6.39
C GLY A 64 -5.15 5.53 7.84
N GLY A 65 -5.83 4.42 8.04
CA GLY A 65 -6.39 4.07 9.33
C GLY A 65 -7.73 4.78 9.61
N ALA A 66 -8.47 4.25 10.53
CA ALA A 66 -9.74 4.82 10.98
C ALA A 66 -10.10 4.31 12.36
N VAL A 67 -10.91 5.09 13.08
CA VAL A 67 -11.66 4.57 14.23
C VAL A 67 -13.02 4.10 13.70
N ILE A 68 -13.26 2.81 13.80
CA ILE A 68 -14.45 2.15 13.25
C ILE A 68 -15.28 1.57 14.40
N ASP A 69 -16.59 1.77 14.35
CA ASP A 69 -17.52 1.12 15.25
C ASP A 69 -17.73 -0.34 14.82
N ALA A 70 -17.59 -1.25 15.78
CA ALA A 70 -17.90 -2.67 15.61
C ALA A 70 -17.30 -3.27 14.32
N PRO A 71 -15.98 -3.24 14.07
CA PRO A 71 -15.37 -3.62 12.80
C PRO A 71 -15.51 -5.12 12.47
N MET A 72 -15.85 -5.92 13.45
CA MET A 72 -16.04 -7.38 13.28
C MET A 72 -17.28 -7.84 14.03
N SER A 73 -17.89 -8.93 13.52
CA SER A 73 -19.03 -9.56 14.16
C SER A 73 -18.70 -9.99 15.61
N GLY A 74 -19.54 -9.59 16.55
CA GLY A 74 -19.36 -9.89 17.98
C GLY A 74 -18.56 -8.84 18.76
N MET A 75 -18.13 -7.76 18.10
CA MET A 75 -17.58 -6.56 18.78
C MET A 75 -18.64 -5.48 18.85
N ASP A 76 -18.73 -4.81 19.99
CA ASP A 76 -19.63 -3.66 20.23
C ASP A 76 -18.87 -2.42 20.74
N CYS A 77 -17.60 -2.35 20.42
CA CYS A 77 -16.69 -1.25 20.79
C CYS A 77 -16.07 -0.59 19.57
N LYS A 78 -15.61 0.65 19.77
CA LYS A 78 -14.80 1.37 18.78
C LYS A 78 -13.39 0.82 18.75
N CYS A 79 -12.87 0.61 17.56
CA CYS A 79 -11.51 0.11 17.33
C CYS A 79 -10.72 1.10 16.48
N ALA A 80 -9.56 1.50 16.96
CA ALA A 80 -8.57 2.18 16.14
C ALA A 80 -7.85 1.14 15.27
N MET A 81 -7.97 1.27 13.98
CA MET A 81 -7.34 0.36 13.02
C MET A 81 -5.96 0.88 12.64
N LEU A 82 -4.94 0.06 12.92
CA LEU A 82 -3.57 0.32 12.50
C LEU A 82 -3.18 -0.70 11.45
N ALA A 83 -2.90 -0.25 10.24
CA ALA A 83 -2.32 -1.09 9.20
C ALA A 83 -0.81 -1.23 9.45
N VAL A 84 -0.32 -2.45 9.46
CA VAL A 84 1.11 -2.75 9.69
C VAL A 84 1.77 -3.35 8.46
N HIS A 85 1.04 -3.47 7.36
CA HIS A 85 1.52 -3.99 6.09
C HIS A 85 0.79 -3.35 4.92
N GLU A 86 1.54 -3.11 3.85
CA GLU A 86 1.01 -2.66 2.58
C GLU A 86 0.77 -3.82 1.60
N LYS A 87 -0.27 -3.65 0.77
CA LYS A 87 -0.58 -4.57 -0.33
C LYS A 87 -0.06 -3.98 -1.63
N GLY A 88 0.73 -4.77 -2.36
CA GLY A 88 1.08 -4.41 -3.73
C GLY A 88 -0.15 -4.45 -4.64
N ARG A 89 -0.33 -3.44 -5.49
CA ARG A 89 -1.35 -3.39 -6.53
C ARG A 89 -0.71 -3.64 -7.89
N TYR A 90 -1.27 -4.60 -8.62
CA TYR A 90 -0.82 -4.90 -9.98
C TYR A 90 -2.00 -4.90 -10.94
N THR A 91 -1.82 -4.29 -12.09
CA THR A 91 -2.77 -4.40 -13.19
C THR A 91 -2.22 -5.40 -14.20
N ILE A 92 -2.91 -6.52 -14.37
CA ILE A 92 -2.54 -7.55 -15.32
C ILE A 92 -3.54 -7.54 -16.48
N ARG A 93 -3.03 -7.36 -17.69
CA ARG A 93 -3.84 -7.48 -18.90
C ARG A 93 -3.63 -8.86 -19.52
N VAL A 94 -4.67 -9.67 -19.48
CA VAL A 94 -4.65 -11.01 -20.10
C VAL A 94 -5.38 -10.97 -21.44
N LYS A 95 -4.72 -11.45 -22.49
CA LYS A 95 -5.29 -11.59 -23.82
C LYS A 95 -5.29 -13.05 -24.22
N ALA A 96 -6.43 -13.58 -24.62
CA ALA A 96 -6.52 -14.88 -25.25
C ALA A 96 -6.97 -14.69 -26.70
N ALA A 97 -6.19 -15.22 -27.63
CA ALA A 97 -6.49 -15.18 -29.05
C ALA A 97 -6.86 -16.59 -29.54
N GLN A 98 -7.73 -16.63 -30.53
CA GLN A 98 -8.07 -17.82 -31.27
C GLN A 98 -8.04 -17.48 -32.75
N ALA A 99 -7.62 -18.42 -33.59
CA ALA A 99 -7.71 -18.25 -35.04
C ALA A 99 -9.19 -18.12 -35.45
N THR A 100 -9.46 -17.24 -36.40
CA THR A 100 -10.79 -17.06 -36.94
C THR A 100 -11.24 -18.33 -37.65
N GLY A 101 -12.30 -18.95 -37.13
CA GLY A 101 -12.97 -20.11 -37.74
C GLY A 101 -14.42 -20.14 -37.28
N HIS A 102 -15.30 -20.71 -38.08
CA HIS A 102 -16.68 -20.97 -37.64
C HIS A 102 -16.63 -21.89 -36.44
N GLY A 103 -17.18 -21.42 -35.31
CA GLY A 103 -17.36 -22.22 -34.09
C GLY A 103 -18.34 -23.37 -34.33
N GLN A 104 -17.86 -24.45 -34.88
CA GLN A 104 -18.65 -25.69 -34.91
C GLN A 104 -18.43 -26.47 -33.62
N LEU A 105 -19.56 -26.91 -33.09
CA LEU A 105 -19.79 -27.89 -32.04
C LEU A 105 -18.58 -28.73 -31.62
N GLY A 106 -18.11 -28.54 -30.39
CA GLY A 106 -17.10 -29.37 -29.71
C GLY A 106 -15.91 -28.67 -29.13
N GLU A 107 -15.63 -27.43 -29.53
CA GLU A 107 -14.45 -26.70 -29.04
C GLU A 107 -14.71 -25.60 -28.01
N THR A 108 -15.89 -25.59 -27.40
CA THR A 108 -16.28 -24.61 -26.36
C THR A 108 -15.27 -24.52 -25.20
N LEU A 109 -14.63 -25.64 -24.85
CA LEU A 109 -13.59 -25.68 -23.81
C LEU A 109 -12.29 -25.00 -24.20
N LYS A 110 -12.06 -24.76 -25.49
CA LYS A 110 -10.87 -24.06 -26.00
C LYS A 110 -11.12 -22.58 -26.30
N SER A 111 -12.35 -22.10 -26.11
CA SER A 111 -12.69 -20.71 -26.39
C SER A 111 -11.86 -19.75 -25.57
N PRO A 112 -11.51 -18.56 -26.08
CA PRO A 112 -10.77 -17.54 -25.32
C PRO A 112 -11.41 -17.19 -23.99
N ALA A 113 -12.74 -17.13 -23.94
CA ALA A 113 -13.50 -16.85 -22.73
C ALA A 113 -13.31 -17.93 -21.66
N VAL A 114 -13.39 -19.20 -22.01
CA VAL A 114 -13.19 -20.33 -21.08
C VAL A 114 -11.73 -20.36 -20.58
N ARG A 115 -10.76 -20.09 -21.44
CA ARG A 115 -9.34 -20.03 -21.05
C ARG A 115 -9.08 -18.90 -20.06
N ILE A 116 -9.66 -17.72 -20.26
CA ILE A 116 -9.55 -16.58 -19.34
C ILE A 116 -10.25 -16.90 -18.02
N ALA A 117 -11.46 -17.47 -18.05
CA ALA A 117 -12.18 -17.86 -16.85
C ALA A 117 -11.41 -18.91 -16.02
N GLY A 118 -10.79 -19.89 -16.69
CA GLY A 118 -9.93 -20.87 -16.05
C GLY A 118 -8.71 -20.25 -15.38
N LEU A 119 -8.08 -19.28 -16.03
CA LEU A 119 -6.95 -18.54 -15.45
C LEU A 119 -7.39 -17.74 -14.21
N ILE A 120 -8.50 -17.00 -14.28
CA ILE A 120 -9.04 -16.23 -13.16
C ILE A 120 -9.34 -17.14 -11.96
N THR A 121 -9.95 -18.30 -12.23
CA THR A 121 -10.27 -19.29 -11.18
C THR A 121 -9.00 -19.84 -10.53
N LYS A 122 -7.96 -20.09 -11.31
CA LYS A 122 -6.67 -20.54 -10.81
C LYS A 122 -5.99 -19.45 -9.95
N MET A 123 -6.03 -18.21 -10.41
CA MET A 123 -5.47 -17.07 -9.67
C MET A 123 -6.18 -16.87 -8.32
N LYS A 124 -7.53 -16.99 -8.26
CA LYS A 124 -8.29 -16.90 -7.00
C LYS A 124 -7.90 -17.97 -5.98
N ARG A 125 -7.49 -19.15 -6.44
CA ARG A 125 -7.08 -20.26 -5.56
C ARG A 125 -5.64 -20.17 -5.10
N THR A 126 -4.84 -19.33 -5.74
CA THR A 126 -3.44 -19.13 -5.38
C THR A 126 -3.36 -17.92 -4.49
N THR A 127 -3.44 -18.14 -3.18
CA THR A 127 -3.21 -17.09 -2.20
C THR A 127 -1.69 -16.91 -2.06
N VAL A 128 -1.17 -15.85 -2.66
CA VAL A 128 0.24 -15.51 -2.51
C VAL A 128 0.38 -14.65 -1.25
N TYR A 129 0.41 -15.31 -0.08
CA TYR A 129 0.91 -14.64 1.12
C TYR A 129 2.41 -14.93 1.22
N PRO A 130 3.25 -13.92 1.47
CA PRO A 130 4.64 -14.15 1.82
C PRO A 130 4.68 -15.00 3.10
N LYS A 131 5.28 -16.19 3.01
CA LYS A 131 5.33 -17.15 4.11
C LYS A 131 6.21 -16.73 5.28
N ASN A 132 7.00 -15.67 5.12
CA ASN A 132 7.92 -15.16 6.13
C ASN A 132 7.84 -13.64 6.19
N ILE A 133 6.95 -13.15 7.03
CA ILE A 133 7.05 -11.79 7.55
C ILE A 133 7.76 -11.89 8.90
N SER A 134 9.04 -12.18 8.88
CA SER A 134 9.91 -11.87 9.99
C SER A 134 10.24 -10.39 9.87
N GLY A 135 9.49 -9.56 10.55
CA GLY A 135 9.91 -8.19 10.82
C GLY A 135 11.19 -8.27 11.65
N SER A 136 12.33 -8.31 10.99
CA SER A 136 13.55 -7.95 11.67
C SER A 136 13.43 -6.45 11.93
N PHE A 137 13.15 -6.09 13.17
CA PHE A 137 13.45 -4.76 13.67
C PHE A 137 14.95 -4.57 13.50
N GLY A 138 15.33 -4.04 12.34
CA GLY A 138 16.72 -3.81 11.98
C GLY A 138 17.30 -2.73 12.88
N LYS A 139 18.62 -2.68 12.89
CA LYS A 139 19.39 -1.64 13.58
C LYS A 139 18.84 -0.26 13.23
N CYS A 140 18.66 0.56 14.26
CA CYS A 140 18.20 1.94 14.22
C CYS A 140 18.74 2.68 12.98
N SER A 141 17.89 2.98 12.03
CA SER A 141 18.19 3.96 10.99
C SER A 141 18.00 5.35 11.60
N ASN A 142 18.78 6.32 11.14
CA ASN A 142 18.75 7.67 11.71
C ASN A 142 17.62 8.54 11.12
N HIS A 143 16.57 7.92 10.57
CA HIS A 143 15.53 8.67 9.85
C HIS A 143 14.14 8.07 10.06
N TRP A 144 13.15 8.94 10.21
CA TRP A 144 11.73 8.65 10.17
C TRP A 144 11.09 9.37 8.98
N LEU A 145 10.20 8.71 8.30
CA LEU A 145 9.45 9.26 7.17
C LEU A 145 7.97 9.31 7.53
N LEU A 146 7.35 10.46 7.35
CA LEU A 146 5.91 10.70 7.43
C LEU A 146 5.42 11.04 6.02
N ILE A 147 4.37 10.36 5.55
CA ILE A 147 3.86 10.50 4.18
C ILE A 147 2.41 10.97 4.21
#